data_3daee9df7e5892105a743fa78e47caf7
#
_entry.id   3daee9df7e5892105a743fa78e47caf7
#
_cell.length_a   1.000
_cell.length_b   1.000
_cell.length_c   1.000
_cell.angle_alpha   90.00
_cell.angle_beta   90.00
_cell.angle_gamma   90.00
#
_symmetry.space_group_name_H-M   'P 1'
#
loop_
_entity.id
_entity.type
_entity.pdbx_description
1 polymer ?
#
loop_
_entity_poly.entity_id
_entity_poly.type
_entity_poly.pdbx_seq_one_letter_code
_entity_poly.pdbx_strand_id
1 'polypeptide(L)'
;MEERHLLTLAALERICFSDPWSENAFRAELDNPGAGFAVAQDGAGTVLGYLGLHYVLDEGYIANIAVDPLFRRQGIGSALLDDAADFARQAGLAFLTLEVRRSNLGAQALYRRHGFCPAGVRKNYYRDPVEDAILMTRKLTEEESQNETARH
;
A
#
# COMPACT_ATOMS: atom_id res chain seq x y z
N MET A 1 -3.30 -2.90 -12.54
CA MET A 1 -2.92 -4.35 -12.56
C MET A 1 -3.73 -5.04 -13.65
N GLU A 2 -3.07 -5.85 -14.41
CA GLU A 2 -3.66 -6.62 -15.52
C GLU A 2 -3.31 -8.10 -15.38
N GLU A 3 -3.98 -8.95 -16.15
CA GLU A 3 -3.75 -10.40 -16.16
C GLU A 3 -2.26 -10.76 -16.32
N ARG A 4 -1.55 -10.07 -17.19
CA ARG A 4 -0.13 -10.28 -17.47
C ARG A 4 0.78 -10.04 -16.27
N HIS A 5 0.31 -9.35 -15.25
CA HIS A 5 1.11 -9.03 -14.04
C HIS A 5 1.03 -10.12 -12.96
N LEU A 6 0.03 -11.01 -13.00
CA LEU A 6 -0.32 -11.88 -11.87
C LEU A 6 0.81 -12.79 -11.41
N LEU A 7 1.48 -13.47 -12.35
CA LEU A 7 2.60 -14.36 -12.03
C LEU A 7 3.77 -13.62 -11.42
N THR A 8 4.08 -12.45 -11.97
CA THR A 8 5.20 -11.62 -11.49
C THR A 8 4.91 -11.07 -10.09
N LEU A 9 3.67 -10.63 -9.82
CA LEU A 9 3.29 -10.16 -8.50
C LEU A 9 3.32 -11.27 -7.46
N ALA A 10 2.86 -12.47 -7.81
CA ALA A 10 2.94 -13.62 -6.92
C ALA A 10 4.40 -14.00 -6.60
N ALA A 11 5.30 -13.90 -7.59
CA ALA A 11 6.73 -14.12 -7.38
C ALA A 11 7.34 -13.05 -6.47
N LEU A 12 6.97 -11.78 -6.67
CA LEU A 12 7.41 -10.66 -5.83
C LEU A 12 6.96 -10.83 -4.38
N GLU A 13 5.73 -11.27 -4.16
CA GLU A 13 5.20 -11.57 -2.83
C GLU A 13 6.03 -12.63 -2.11
N ARG A 14 6.43 -13.69 -2.80
CA ARG A 14 7.27 -14.75 -2.22
C ARG A 14 8.64 -14.24 -1.81
N ILE A 15 9.17 -13.25 -2.53
CA ILE A 15 10.46 -12.62 -2.20
C ILE A 15 10.33 -11.71 -0.98
N CYS A 16 9.23 -10.97 -0.87
CA CYS A 16 9.07 -9.92 0.13
C CYS A 16 8.44 -10.37 1.44
N PHE A 17 7.62 -11.43 1.42
CA PHE A 17 6.79 -11.79 2.57
C PHE A 17 6.85 -13.29 2.89
N SER A 18 6.75 -13.61 4.18
CA SER A 18 6.70 -14.99 4.67
C SER A 18 5.32 -15.64 4.48
N ASP A 19 4.25 -14.84 4.34
CA ASP A 19 2.89 -15.28 4.06
C ASP A 19 2.39 -14.60 2.79
N PRO A 20 2.89 -15.02 1.61
CA PRO A 20 2.66 -14.30 0.36
C PRO A 20 1.28 -14.57 -0.22
N TRP A 21 0.74 -13.55 -0.91
CA TRP A 21 -0.44 -13.72 -1.75
C TRP A 21 -0.13 -14.64 -2.93
N SER A 22 -1.07 -15.51 -3.27
CA SER A 22 -0.99 -16.39 -4.43
C SER A 22 -1.41 -15.65 -5.70
N GLU A 23 -1.07 -16.25 -6.85
CA GLU A 23 -1.59 -15.78 -8.15
C GLU A 23 -3.12 -15.70 -8.15
N ASN A 24 -3.80 -16.71 -7.59
CA ASN A 24 -5.27 -16.74 -7.53
C ASN A 24 -5.83 -15.63 -6.65
N ALA A 25 -5.13 -15.25 -5.57
CA ALA A 25 -5.53 -14.13 -4.73
C ALA A 25 -5.49 -12.81 -5.52
N PHE A 26 -4.44 -12.58 -6.31
CA PHE A 26 -4.36 -11.43 -7.20
C PHE A 26 -5.42 -11.47 -8.30
N ARG A 27 -5.67 -12.65 -8.87
CA ARG A 27 -6.67 -12.82 -9.93
C ARG A 27 -8.06 -12.41 -9.47
N ALA A 28 -8.42 -12.76 -8.24
CA ALA A 28 -9.71 -12.38 -7.65
C ALA A 28 -9.89 -10.86 -7.57
N GLU A 29 -8.79 -10.10 -7.45
CA GLU A 29 -8.84 -8.64 -7.34
C GLU A 29 -9.10 -7.93 -8.67
N LEU A 30 -8.84 -8.59 -9.81
CA LEU A 30 -9.11 -8.00 -11.13
C LEU A 30 -10.59 -7.66 -11.33
N ASP A 31 -11.48 -8.48 -10.76
CA ASP A 31 -12.93 -8.33 -10.90
C ASP A 31 -13.59 -7.73 -9.64
N ASN A 32 -12.79 -7.32 -8.66
CA ASN A 32 -13.31 -6.73 -7.43
C ASN A 32 -13.56 -5.23 -7.63
N PRO A 33 -14.84 -4.76 -7.60
CA PRO A 33 -15.14 -3.34 -7.79
C PRO A 33 -14.65 -2.45 -6.63
N GLY A 34 -14.38 -3.04 -5.45
CA GLY A 34 -13.82 -2.36 -4.28
C GLY A 34 -12.31 -2.42 -4.20
N ALA A 35 -11.62 -2.72 -5.29
CA ALA A 35 -10.16 -2.84 -5.32
C ALA A 35 -9.55 -1.90 -6.36
N GLY A 36 -8.39 -1.33 -6.01
CA GLY A 36 -7.55 -0.58 -6.92
C GLY A 36 -6.10 -1.02 -6.73
N PHE A 37 -5.57 -1.81 -7.68
CA PHE A 37 -4.19 -2.30 -7.61
C PHE A 37 -3.35 -1.57 -8.65
N ALA A 38 -2.28 -0.93 -8.17
CA ALA A 38 -1.33 -0.21 -9.01
C ALA A 38 -0.03 -1.01 -9.12
N VAL A 39 0.53 -1.06 -10.31
CA VAL A 39 1.81 -1.72 -10.60
C VAL A 39 2.80 -0.66 -11.06
N ALA A 40 3.95 -0.58 -10.40
CA ALA A 40 5.06 0.25 -10.85
C ALA A 40 5.94 -0.57 -11.77
N GLN A 41 6.18 -0.08 -12.98
CA GLN A 41 7.05 -0.75 -13.95
C GLN A 41 7.93 0.28 -14.67
N ASP A 42 9.08 -0.18 -15.16
CA ASP A 42 9.98 0.67 -15.94
C ASP A 42 9.57 0.75 -17.41
N GLY A 43 10.34 1.48 -18.21
CA GLY A 43 10.06 1.66 -19.64
C GLY A 43 10.13 0.37 -20.47
N ALA A 44 10.78 -0.67 -19.94
CA ALA A 44 10.86 -2.00 -20.57
C ALA A 44 9.73 -2.94 -20.11
N GLY A 45 8.88 -2.49 -19.19
CA GLY A 45 7.78 -3.30 -18.64
C GLY A 45 8.17 -4.18 -17.46
N THR A 46 9.38 -4.03 -16.92
CA THR A 46 9.81 -4.75 -15.71
C THR A 46 9.04 -4.25 -14.50
N VAL A 47 8.43 -5.16 -13.75
CA VAL A 47 7.69 -4.81 -12.53
C VAL A 47 8.69 -4.50 -11.41
N LEU A 48 8.56 -3.29 -10.86
CA LEU A 48 9.43 -2.79 -9.77
C LEU A 48 8.76 -2.92 -8.41
N GLY A 49 7.44 -2.91 -8.37
CA GLY A 49 6.65 -3.00 -7.17
C GLY A 49 5.17 -2.88 -7.45
N TYR A 50 4.36 -2.98 -6.40
CA TYR A 50 2.93 -2.80 -6.51
C TYR A 50 2.33 -2.31 -5.19
N LEU A 51 1.10 -1.80 -5.27
CA LEU A 51 0.29 -1.44 -4.11
C LEU A 51 -1.14 -1.92 -4.36
N GLY A 52 -1.71 -2.62 -3.39
CA GLY A 52 -3.09 -3.06 -3.42
C GLY A 52 -3.95 -2.23 -2.47
N LEU A 53 -5.01 -1.62 -2.99
CA LEU A 53 -5.96 -0.81 -2.23
C LEU A 53 -7.33 -1.45 -2.29
N HIS A 54 -7.95 -1.59 -1.12
CA HIS A 54 -9.37 -1.91 -1.00
C HIS A 54 -10.11 -0.70 -0.45
N TYR A 55 -11.34 -0.47 -0.90
CA TYR A 55 -12.15 0.62 -0.37
C TYR A 55 -13.63 0.26 -0.30
N VAL A 56 -14.27 0.73 0.75
CA VAL A 56 -15.70 0.58 0.99
C VAL A 56 -16.22 1.93 1.48
N LEU A 57 -17.23 2.47 0.81
CA LEU A 57 -17.75 3.81 1.11
C LEU A 57 -16.63 4.84 1.04
N ASP A 58 -16.33 5.54 2.14
CA ASP A 58 -15.27 6.55 2.24
C ASP A 58 -14.01 6.05 2.94
N GLU A 59 -13.91 4.75 3.18
CA GLU A 59 -12.78 4.12 3.90
C GLU A 59 -11.87 3.39 2.92
N GLY A 60 -10.58 3.72 2.92
CA GLY A 60 -9.56 3.04 2.14
C GLY A 60 -8.59 2.25 3.00
N TYR A 61 -8.21 1.08 2.51
CA TYR A 61 -7.31 0.17 3.19
C TYR A 61 -6.22 -0.30 2.23
N ILE A 62 -4.96 -0.03 2.55
CA ILE A 62 -3.84 -0.55 1.80
C ILE A 62 -3.60 -1.98 2.25
N ALA A 63 -4.05 -2.93 1.43
CA ALA A 63 -3.96 -4.35 1.74
C ALA A 63 -2.52 -4.84 1.70
N ASN A 64 -1.73 -4.31 0.77
CA ASN A 64 -0.32 -4.64 0.67
C ASN A 64 0.44 -3.63 -0.18
N ILE A 65 1.73 -3.51 0.07
CA ILE A 65 2.67 -2.74 -0.75
C ILE A 65 4.01 -3.48 -0.75
N ALA A 66 4.58 -3.68 -1.93
CA ALA A 66 5.86 -4.36 -2.08
C ALA A 66 6.69 -3.71 -3.16
N VAL A 67 7.98 -3.56 -2.89
CA VAL A 67 8.98 -3.10 -3.85
C VAL A 67 10.03 -4.20 -3.97
N ASP A 68 10.37 -4.59 -5.20
CA ASP A 68 11.42 -5.57 -5.46
C ASP A 68 12.72 -5.11 -4.76
N PRO A 69 13.37 -6.00 -3.97
CA PRO A 69 14.59 -5.63 -3.25
C PRO A 69 15.70 -5.05 -4.15
N LEU A 70 15.75 -5.43 -5.43
CA LEU A 70 16.72 -4.91 -6.40
C LEU A 70 16.48 -3.44 -6.74
N PHE A 71 15.27 -2.93 -6.51
CA PHE A 71 14.86 -1.57 -6.90
C PHE A 71 14.51 -0.70 -5.70
N ARG A 72 14.83 -1.12 -4.48
CA ARG A 72 14.60 -0.33 -3.27
C ARG A 72 15.49 0.93 -3.26
N ARG A 73 15.06 1.94 -2.49
CA ARG A 73 15.72 3.25 -2.36
C ARG A 73 15.74 4.09 -3.64
N GLN A 74 14.82 3.82 -4.56
CA GLN A 74 14.66 4.58 -5.81
C GLN A 74 13.37 5.38 -5.84
N GLY A 75 12.68 5.51 -4.71
CA GLY A 75 11.45 6.28 -4.61
C GLY A 75 10.19 5.57 -5.11
N ILE A 76 10.25 4.26 -5.39
CA ILE A 76 9.13 3.50 -5.94
C ILE A 76 8.00 3.38 -4.91
N GLY A 77 8.32 3.07 -3.65
CA GLY A 77 7.34 3.02 -2.58
C GLY A 77 6.63 4.36 -2.38
N SER A 78 7.39 5.46 -2.42
CA SER A 78 6.84 6.82 -2.36
C SER A 78 5.90 7.11 -3.53
N ALA A 79 6.27 6.73 -4.74
CA ALA A 79 5.44 6.93 -5.93
C ALA A 79 4.14 6.14 -5.84
N LEU A 80 4.19 4.90 -5.35
CA LEU A 80 3.00 4.07 -5.15
C LEU A 80 2.07 4.68 -4.08
N LEU A 81 2.62 5.19 -2.99
CA LEU A 81 1.83 5.85 -1.94
C LEU A 81 1.21 7.17 -2.43
N ASP A 82 1.93 7.95 -3.22
CA ASP A 82 1.41 9.18 -3.82
C ASP A 82 0.25 8.87 -4.77
N ASP A 83 0.40 7.85 -5.61
CA ASP A 83 -0.66 7.39 -6.52
C ASP A 83 -1.90 6.93 -5.75
N ALA A 84 -1.71 6.17 -4.66
CA ALA A 84 -2.81 5.73 -3.81
C ALA A 84 -3.54 6.91 -3.17
N ALA A 85 -2.82 7.93 -2.72
CA ALA A 85 -3.41 9.13 -2.15
C ALA A 85 -4.21 9.93 -3.18
N ASP A 86 -3.68 10.07 -4.40
CA ASP A 86 -4.37 10.75 -5.50
C ASP A 86 -5.66 10.02 -5.88
N PHE A 87 -5.59 8.70 -6.02
CA PHE A 87 -6.77 7.87 -6.27
C PHE A 87 -7.82 8.04 -5.16
N ALA A 88 -7.38 7.99 -3.90
CA ALA A 88 -8.26 8.11 -2.74
C ALA A 88 -8.96 9.47 -2.69
N ARG A 89 -8.26 10.56 -3.00
CA ARG A 89 -8.85 11.90 -3.07
C ARG A 89 -9.89 11.98 -4.18
N GLN A 90 -9.60 11.45 -5.36
CA GLN A 90 -10.52 11.44 -6.50
C GLN A 90 -11.76 10.58 -6.23
N ALA A 91 -11.60 9.49 -5.48
CA ALA A 91 -12.69 8.60 -5.10
C ALA A 91 -13.50 9.12 -3.90
N GLY A 92 -13.09 10.22 -3.28
CA GLY A 92 -13.80 10.80 -2.13
C GLY A 92 -13.58 10.04 -0.82
N LEU A 93 -12.46 9.31 -0.69
CA LEU A 93 -12.15 8.59 0.53
C LEU A 93 -11.73 9.56 1.64
N ALA A 94 -12.21 9.31 2.86
CA ALA A 94 -11.91 10.15 4.01
C ALA A 94 -10.54 9.86 4.60
N PHE A 95 -10.07 8.61 4.49
CA PHE A 95 -8.78 8.21 5.02
C PHE A 95 -8.26 6.94 4.34
N LEU A 96 -6.94 6.72 4.49
CA LEU A 96 -6.26 5.46 4.17
C LEU A 96 -5.70 4.87 5.45
N THR A 97 -5.82 3.56 5.61
CA THR A 97 -5.24 2.84 6.74
C THR A 97 -4.43 1.64 6.26
N LEU A 98 -3.45 1.22 7.04
CA LEU A 98 -2.62 0.05 6.76
C LEU A 98 -2.09 -0.56 8.05
N GLU A 99 -1.65 -1.81 7.99
CA GLU A 99 -0.87 -2.44 9.04
C GLU A 99 0.58 -2.61 8.59
N VAL A 100 1.51 -2.48 9.53
CA VAL A 100 2.93 -2.69 9.30
C VAL A 100 3.53 -3.44 10.48
N ARG A 101 4.48 -4.36 10.21
CA ARG A 101 5.19 -5.06 11.29
C ARG A 101 5.87 -4.08 12.23
N ARG A 102 5.75 -4.33 13.52
CA ARG A 102 6.36 -3.48 14.56
C ARG A 102 7.87 -3.33 14.36
N SER A 103 8.53 -4.38 13.88
CA SER A 103 9.97 -4.37 13.63
C SER A 103 10.37 -3.67 12.34
N ASN A 104 9.43 -3.40 11.43
CA ASN A 104 9.74 -2.80 10.14
C ASN A 104 9.81 -1.27 10.26
N LEU A 105 10.89 -0.79 10.85
CA LEU A 105 11.09 0.65 11.12
C LEU A 105 11.26 1.46 9.83
N GLY A 106 11.85 0.87 8.80
CA GLY A 106 12.02 1.53 7.50
C GLY A 106 10.68 1.82 6.83
N ALA A 107 9.77 0.86 6.83
CA ALA A 107 8.44 1.04 6.29
C ALA A 107 7.64 2.06 7.11
N GLN A 108 7.70 1.98 8.44
CA GLN A 108 7.03 2.96 9.30
C GLN A 108 7.51 4.38 9.03
N ALA A 109 8.82 4.58 8.84
CA ALA A 109 9.39 5.87 8.51
C ALA A 109 8.88 6.39 7.16
N LEU A 110 8.80 5.52 6.15
CA LEU A 110 8.25 5.85 4.85
C LEU A 110 6.78 6.29 4.96
N TYR A 111 5.97 5.54 5.70
CA TYR A 111 4.55 5.86 5.87
C TYR A 111 4.35 7.18 6.62
N ARG A 112 5.16 7.45 7.65
CA ARG A 112 5.12 8.74 8.36
C ARG A 112 5.44 9.91 7.44
N ARG A 113 6.41 9.78 6.55
CA ARG A 113 6.73 10.82 5.56
C ARG A 113 5.56 11.10 4.62
N HIS A 114 4.68 10.11 4.41
CA HIS A 114 3.47 10.24 3.58
C HIS A 114 2.23 10.58 4.41
N GLY A 115 2.38 11.05 5.64
CA GLY A 115 1.28 11.54 6.45
C GLY A 115 0.51 10.49 7.24
N PHE A 116 1.00 9.25 7.28
CA PHE A 116 0.41 8.21 8.12
C PHE A 116 0.88 8.36 9.56
N CYS A 117 -0.06 8.27 10.50
CA CYS A 117 0.21 8.35 11.93
C CYS A 117 -0.23 7.06 12.61
N PRO A 118 0.50 6.59 13.66
CA PRO A 118 0.06 5.44 14.42
C PRO A 118 -1.33 5.65 15.03
N ALA A 119 -2.21 4.68 14.86
CA ALA A 119 -3.60 4.73 15.33
C ALA A 119 -3.95 3.56 16.26
N GLY A 120 -3.12 2.54 16.36
CA GLY A 120 -3.36 1.40 17.23
C GLY A 120 -2.36 0.28 17.00
N VAL A 121 -2.55 -0.80 17.74
CA VAL A 121 -1.72 -2.01 17.67
C VAL A 121 -2.65 -3.21 17.56
N ARG A 122 -2.38 -4.11 16.62
CA ARG A 122 -3.02 -5.42 16.54
C ARG A 122 -2.05 -6.47 17.04
N LYS A 123 -2.32 -7.04 18.21
CA LYS A 123 -1.42 -8.03 18.81
C LYS A 123 -1.43 -9.33 18.01
N ASN A 124 -0.24 -9.91 17.83
CA ASN A 124 -0.03 -11.21 17.18
C ASN A 124 -0.71 -11.30 15.79
N TYR A 125 -0.73 -10.18 15.06
CA TYR A 125 -1.38 -10.07 13.76
C TYR A 125 -0.65 -10.85 12.66
N TYR A 126 0.68 -10.77 12.66
CA TYR A 126 1.52 -11.46 11.69
C TYR A 126 1.93 -12.83 12.17
N ARG A 127 2.26 -13.71 11.21
CA ARG A 127 2.81 -15.03 11.43
C ARG A 127 4.18 -15.15 10.78
N ASP A 128 4.97 -16.12 11.20
CA ASP A 128 6.27 -16.50 10.62
C ASP A 128 7.26 -15.34 10.44
N PRO A 129 7.70 -14.62 11.50
CA PRO A 129 7.40 -14.86 12.91
C PRO A 129 6.11 -14.18 13.37
N VAL A 130 5.58 -14.61 14.50
CA VAL A 130 4.48 -13.95 15.19
C VAL A 130 4.95 -12.57 15.63
N GLU A 131 4.21 -11.54 15.27
CA GLU A 131 4.58 -10.16 15.56
C GLU A 131 3.34 -9.27 15.57
N ASP A 132 3.38 -8.22 16.40
CA ASP A 132 2.34 -7.21 16.41
C ASP A 132 2.38 -6.35 15.15
N ALA A 133 1.21 -5.88 14.73
CA ALA A 133 1.09 -4.87 13.68
C ALA A 133 0.86 -3.51 14.32
N ILE A 134 1.52 -2.50 13.76
CA ILE A 134 1.15 -1.11 14.02
C ILE A 134 0.11 -0.71 12.98
N LEU A 135 -1.04 -0.25 13.45
CA LEU A 135 -2.07 0.32 12.58
C LEU A 135 -1.74 1.79 12.34
N MET A 136 -1.64 2.20 11.08
CA MET A 136 -1.32 3.58 10.71
C MET A 136 -2.42 4.13 9.81
N THR A 137 -2.77 5.40 10.00
CA THR A 137 -3.84 6.06 9.27
C THR A 137 -3.39 7.43 8.75
N ARG A 138 -3.75 7.71 7.49
CA ARG A 138 -3.63 9.04 6.89
C ARG A 138 -5.02 9.58 6.59
N LYS A 139 -5.36 10.74 7.16
CA LYS A 139 -6.61 11.43 6.88
C LYS A 139 -6.51 12.21 5.57
N LEU A 140 -7.57 12.16 4.77
CA LEU A 140 -7.69 12.84 3.48
C LEU A 140 -8.90 13.78 3.49
N THR A 141 -9.12 14.50 4.60
CA THR A 141 -10.27 15.36 4.80
C THR A 141 -10.01 16.78 4.30
N GLU A 142 -11.09 17.59 4.22
CA GLU A 142 -11.02 19.01 3.83
C GLU A 142 -10.05 19.83 4.68
N GLU A 143 -9.82 19.44 5.95
CA GLU A 143 -8.85 20.09 6.83
C GLU A 143 -7.43 20.01 6.29
N GLU A 144 -7.07 18.88 5.70
CA GLU A 144 -5.76 18.71 5.07
C GLU A 144 -5.63 19.60 3.82
N SER A 145 -6.66 19.67 3.00
CA SER A 145 -6.73 20.56 1.85
C SER A 145 -6.64 22.04 2.23
N GLN A 146 -7.31 22.44 3.31
CA GLN A 146 -7.27 23.81 3.80
C GLN A 146 -5.87 24.18 4.34
N ASN A 147 -5.19 23.25 4.99
CA ASN A 147 -3.82 23.46 5.47
C ASN A 147 -2.82 23.58 4.32
N GLU A 148 -2.98 22.80 3.26
CA GLU A 148 -2.14 22.94 2.07
C GLU A 148 -2.39 24.28 1.36
N THR A 149 -3.64 24.71 1.27
CA THR A 149 -3.99 26.00 0.67
C THR A 149 -3.50 27.17 1.52
N ALA A 150 -3.53 27.05 2.85
CA ALA A 150 -3.04 28.09 3.76
C ALA A 150 -1.52 28.24 3.77
N ARG A 151 -0.77 27.26 3.25
CA ARG A 151 0.70 27.29 3.12
C ARG A 151 1.18 27.94 1.81
N HIS A 152 0.28 28.17 0.92
CA HIS A 152 0.53 28.85 -0.35
C HIS A 152 0.01 30.27 -0.32
#